data_6e29341990ec78542f752d067f00bbe5
#
_entry.id   6e29341990ec78542f752d067f00bbe5
#
_cell.length_a   1.000
_cell.length_b   1.000
_cell.length_c   1.000
_cell.angle_alpha   90.00
_cell.angle_beta   90.00
_cell.angle_gamma   90.00
#
_symmetry.space_group_name_H-M   'P 1'
#
loop_
_entity.id
_entity.type
_entity.pdbx_description
1 polymer ?
#
loop_
_entity_poly.entity_id
_entity_poly.type
_entity_poly.pdbx_seq_one_letter_code
_entity_poly.pdbx_strand_id
1 'polypeptide(L)'
;MFHLRRLMLILAMLVLLAGCAAAPASPAVQCRIVLESSPAFTAQTQTAAVTPGQSVNFTLTPADGYTLTGADYPGASLTRTGAAYILTLPDVRYSVAVAVTAEKSDTVLYYNDNCGGGWVTVPVTASHLRLNTAIDDALFTRPGYTLTGWNTAPDGSGQAVGLGS
;
A
#
# COMPACT_ATOMS: atom_id res chain seq x y z
N MET A 1 52.06 1.44 56.35
CA MET A 1 51.24 2.60 55.95
C MET A 1 51.19 2.86 54.45
N PHE A 2 52.14 2.45 53.64
CA PHE A 2 52.16 2.68 52.18
C PHE A 2 51.19 1.83 51.37
N HIS A 3 50.89 0.62 51.83
CA HIS A 3 49.97 -0.28 51.07
C HIS A 3 48.49 0.11 51.18
N LEU A 4 48.08 0.70 52.29
CA LEU A 4 46.68 1.12 52.49
C LEU A 4 46.30 2.33 51.66
N ARG A 5 47.24 3.25 51.43
CA ARG A 5 47.01 4.41 50.53
C ARG A 5 46.91 4.03 49.05
N ARG A 6 47.65 3.00 48.59
CA ARG A 6 47.54 2.50 47.22
C ARG A 6 46.22 1.75 46.96
N LEU A 7 45.73 1.02 47.98
CA LEU A 7 44.46 0.32 47.89
C LEU A 7 43.28 1.29 47.86
N MET A 8 43.31 2.40 48.59
CA MET A 8 42.29 3.44 48.55
C MET A 8 42.27 4.19 47.19
N LEU A 9 43.42 4.42 46.57
CA LEU A 9 43.48 5.06 45.24
C LEU A 9 42.93 4.16 44.13
N ILE A 10 43.13 2.83 44.21
CA ILE A 10 42.58 1.87 43.24
C ILE A 10 41.07 1.73 43.44
N LEU A 11 40.57 1.76 44.66
CA LEU A 11 39.14 1.67 44.97
C LEU A 11 38.40 2.96 44.52
N ALA A 12 39.04 4.14 44.67
CA ALA A 12 38.48 5.40 44.20
C ALA A 12 38.43 5.50 42.66
N MET A 13 39.37 4.83 41.94
CA MET A 13 39.41 4.82 40.50
C MET A 13 38.42 3.81 39.88
N LEU A 14 38.03 2.78 40.63
CA LEU A 14 37.05 1.77 40.18
C LEU A 14 35.59 2.25 40.31
N VAL A 15 35.30 3.24 41.16
CA VAL A 15 33.96 3.80 41.35
C VAL A 15 33.61 4.86 40.28
N LEU A 16 34.59 5.39 39.58
CA LEU A 16 34.36 6.38 38.50
C LEU A 16 34.05 5.79 37.12
N LEU A 17 34.08 4.47 36.96
CA LEU A 17 33.75 3.76 35.71
C LEU A 17 32.33 3.17 35.66
N ALA A 18 31.54 3.33 36.70
CA ALA A 18 30.17 2.82 36.79
C ALA A 18 29.13 3.94 36.74
N GLY A 19 29.16 4.76 35.70
CA GLY A 19 28.22 5.86 35.63
C GLY A 19 27.95 6.49 34.28
N CYS A 20 28.21 5.79 33.19
CA CYS A 20 27.61 6.17 31.91
C CYS A 20 26.36 5.31 31.69
N ALA A 21 25.35 5.49 32.56
CA ALA A 21 24.02 5.10 32.22
C ALA A 21 23.65 5.91 30.99
N ALA A 22 23.57 5.25 29.84
CA ALA A 22 23.03 5.88 28.63
C ALA A 22 21.69 6.51 29.04
N ALA A 23 21.57 7.83 28.86
CA ALA A 23 20.28 8.51 29.04
C ALA A 23 19.21 7.73 28.26
N PRO A 24 18.02 7.48 28.83
CA PRO A 24 16.97 6.82 28.10
C PRO A 24 16.76 7.60 26.80
N ALA A 25 16.87 6.90 25.67
CA ALA A 25 16.64 7.51 24.37
C ALA A 25 15.26 8.16 24.41
N SER A 26 15.19 9.47 24.14
CA SER A 26 13.92 10.17 24.05
C SER A 26 13.05 9.41 23.02
N PRO A 27 11.77 9.14 23.32
CA PRO A 27 10.92 8.43 22.38
C PRO A 27 10.97 9.17 21.05
N ALA A 28 11.30 8.46 19.98
CA ALA A 28 11.34 9.03 18.64
C ALA A 28 9.95 9.61 18.32
N VAL A 29 9.92 10.86 17.91
CA VAL A 29 8.68 11.50 17.45
C VAL A 29 8.18 10.71 16.24
N GLN A 30 6.93 10.27 16.30
CA GLN A 30 6.28 9.55 15.19
C GLN A 30 5.02 10.30 14.76
N CYS A 31 4.82 10.35 13.44
CA CYS A 31 3.57 10.80 12.85
C CYS A 31 2.60 9.61 12.78
N ARG A 32 1.36 9.81 13.16
CA ARG A 32 0.31 8.81 13.04
C ARG A 32 -0.57 9.13 11.84
N ILE A 33 -0.66 8.21 10.92
CA ILE A 33 -1.57 8.28 9.78
C ILE A 33 -2.75 7.37 10.04
N VAL A 34 -3.96 7.86 9.79
CA VAL A 34 -5.20 7.11 9.90
C VAL A 34 -5.94 7.22 8.58
N LEU A 35 -6.26 6.10 7.95
CA LEU A 35 -7.19 6.11 6.82
C LEU A 35 -8.62 6.25 7.33
N GLU A 36 -9.38 7.15 6.72
CA GLU A 36 -10.80 7.29 7.01
C GLU A 36 -11.56 6.05 6.54
N SER A 37 -12.50 5.59 7.36
CA SER A 37 -13.33 4.46 7.01
C SER A 37 -14.26 4.78 5.84
N SER A 38 -14.35 3.90 4.87
CA SER A 38 -15.20 4.07 3.69
C SER A 38 -15.81 2.73 3.29
N PRO A 39 -17.05 2.70 2.80
CA PRO A 39 -17.65 1.48 2.22
C PRO A 39 -17.02 1.10 0.88
N ALA A 40 -16.20 1.97 0.28
CA ALA A 40 -15.61 1.77 -1.03
C ALA A 40 -14.40 0.82 -1.03
N PHE A 41 -13.81 0.54 0.13
CA PHE A 41 -12.63 -0.32 0.23
C PHE A 41 -12.45 -0.90 1.63
N THR A 42 -11.62 -1.93 1.70
CA THR A 42 -11.02 -2.42 2.95
C THR A 42 -9.50 -2.19 2.91
N ALA A 43 -8.93 -1.76 4.04
CA ALA A 43 -7.49 -1.60 4.18
C ALA A 43 -6.92 -2.76 5.01
N GLN A 44 -5.76 -3.28 4.63
CA GLN A 44 -5.05 -4.29 5.42
C GLN A 44 -4.70 -3.76 6.81
N THR A 45 -4.33 -2.47 6.88
CA THR A 45 -4.17 -1.71 8.12
C THR A 45 -4.77 -0.32 7.91
N GLN A 46 -5.51 0.18 8.90
CA GLN A 46 -6.08 1.54 8.84
C GLN A 46 -5.21 2.60 9.51
N THR A 47 -4.19 2.18 10.22
CA THR A 47 -3.31 3.11 10.97
C THR A 47 -1.87 2.71 10.78
N ALA A 48 -1.01 3.69 10.56
CA ALA A 48 0.44 3.52 10.53
C ALA A 48 1.12 4.60 11.37
N ALA A 49 2.25 4.23 11.97
CA ALA A 49 3.16 5.15 12.62
C ALA A 49 4.44 5.25 11.78
N VAL A 50 4.88 6.46 11.50
CA VAL A 50 6.01 6.70 10.61
C VAL A 50 6.89 7.83 11.14
N THR A 51 8.20 7.71 10.97
CA THR A 51 9.15 8.79 11.31
C THR A 51 8.94 9.97 10.36
N PRO A 52 8.93 11.23 10.86
CA PRO A 52 8.79 12.41 10.01
C PRO A 52 9.75 12.40 8.83
N GLY A 53 9.23 12.70 7.63
CA GLY A 53 9.98 12.72 6.38
C GLY A 53 10.05 11.37 5.65
N GLN A 54 9.52 10.30 6.22
CA GLN A 54 9.43 8.99 5.57
C GLN A 54 8.11 8.84 4.81
N SER A 55 8.07 7.91 3.87
CA SER A 55 6.86 7.51 3.16
C SER A 55 6.18 6.34 3.85
N VAL A 56 4.88 6.20 3.65
CA VAL A 56 4.09 5.06 4.14
C VAL A 56 3.21 4.50 3.03
N ASN A 57 3.04 3.18 3.04
CA ASN A 57 2.21 2.46 2.09
C ASN A 57 1.04 1.78 2.80
N PHE A 58 -0.13 1.81 2.17
CA PHE A 58 -1.32 1.07 2.58
C PHE A 58 -1.78 0.18 1.44
N THR A 59 -2.10 -1.06 1.75
CA THR A 59 -2.75 -1.98 0.79
C THR A 59 -4.25 -1.87 0.96
N LEU A 60 -4.93 -1.51 -0.13
CA LEU A 60 -6.37 -1.27 -0.18
C LEU A 60 -7.01 -2.26 -1.15
N THR A 61 -8.09 -2.90 -0.73
CA THR A 61 -8.91 -3.74 -1.60
C THR A 61 -10.23 -3.03 -1.85
N PRO A 62 -10.55 -2.63 -3.08
CA PRO A 62 -11.82 -1.99 -3.39
C PRO A 62 -12.99 -2.94 -3.12
N ALA A 63 -14.11 -2.39 -2.69
CA ALA A 63 -15.38 -3.12 -2.62
C ALA A 63 -15.97 -3.28 -4.01
N ASP A 64 -16.89 -4.23 -4.16
CA ASP A 64 -17.56 -4.50 -5.43
C ASP A 64 -18.24 -3.24 -5.98
N GLY A 65 -18.03 -2.98 -7.25
CA GLY A 65 -18.55 -1.79 -7.94
C GLY A 65 -17.76 -0.51 -7.68
N TYR A 66 -16.65 -0.54 -6.94
CA TYR A 66 -15.84 0.64 -6.68
C TYR A 66 -14.47 0.58 -7.38
N THR A 67 -14.01 1.74 -7.84
CA THR A 67 -12.65 1.98 -8.31
C THR A 67 -12.03 3.09 -7.50
N LEU A 68 -10.85 2.86 -6.93
CA LEU A 68 -10.13 3.88 -6.16
C LEU A 68 -9.42 4.82 -7.12
N THR A 69 -9.59 6.14 -6.93
CA THR A 69 -9.11 7.16 -7.86
C THR A 69 -8.04 8.09 -7.29
N GLY A 70 -7.90 8.14 -5.97
CA GLY A 70 -6.91 9.00 -5.31
C GLY A 70 -7.01 9.00 -3.80
N ALA A 71 -6.32 9.94 -3.17
CA ALA A 71 -6.41 10.21 -1.74
C ALA A 71 -6.17 11.70 -1.47
N ASP A 72 -6.78 12.21 -0.42
CA ASP A 72 -6.61 13.62 0.03
C ASP A 72 -5.33 13.76 0.86
N TYR A 73 -4.19 13.65 0.15
CA TYR A 73 -2.86 13.87 0.70
C TYR A 73 -1.91 14.37 -0.39
N PRO A 74 -1.11 15.42 -0.14
CA PRO A 74 -0.21 15.98 -1.14
C PRO A 74 0.79 14.96 -1.67
N GLY A 75 0.83 14.77 -2.98
CA GLY A 75 1.73 13.83 -3.64
C GLY A 75 1.37 12.36 -3.44
N ALA A 76 0.20 12.04 -2.90
CA ALA A 76 -0.28 10.67 -2.81
C ALA A 76 -0.34 10.03 -4.20
N SER A 77 0.00 8.75 -4.26
CA SER A 77 -0.13 7.94 -5.48
C SER A 77 -0.84 6.63 -5.17
N LEU A 78 -1.67 6.20 -6.12
CA LEU A 78 -2.32 4.89 -6.12
C LEU A 78 -1.75 4.06 -7.27
N THR A 79 -1.23 2.89 -6.93
CA THR A 79 -0.75 1.92 -7.92
C THR A 79 -1.58 0.65 -7.79
N ARG A 80 -2.22 0.23 -8.88
CA ARG A 80 -2.98 -1.01 -8.91
C ARG A 80 -2.01 -2.21 -8.97
N THR A 81 -2.26 -3.21 -8.14
CA THR A 81 -1.50 -4.46 -8.10
C THR A 81 -2.48 -5.61 -8.01
N GLY A 82 -2.78 -6.22 -9.15
CA GLY A 82 -3.83 -7.22 -9.23
C GLY A 82 -5.21 -6.67 -8.83
N ALA A 83 -5.87 -7.30 -7.88
CA ALA A 83 -7.16 -6.86 -7.33
C ALA A 83 -7.05 -5.77 -6.26
N ALA A 84 -5.85 -5.43 -5.81
CA ALA A 84 -5.60 -4.45 -4.76
C ALA A 84 -4.94 -3.18 -5.31
N TYR A 85 -4.89 -2.15 -4.46
CA TYR A 85 -4.16 -0.91 -4.71
C TYR A 85 -3.13 -0.70 -3.61
N ILE A 86 -1.99 -0.17 -3.97
CA ILE A 86 -0.99 0.36 -3.04
C ILE A 86 -1.13 1.88 -3.04
N LEU A 87 -1.60 2.42 -1.92
CA LEU A 87 -1.59 3.85 -1.66
C LEU A 87 -0.27 4.22 -1.02
N THR A 88 0.50 5.08 -1.68
CA THR A 88 1.76 5.63 -1.16
C THR A 88 1.56 7.08 -0.76
N LEU A 89 1.87 7.41 0.49
CA LEU A 89 1.90 8.77 1.01
C LEU A 89 3.37 9.18 1.21
N PRO A 90 3.91 10.10 0.41
CA PRO A 90 5.30 10.50 0.50
C PRO A 90 5.50 11.54 1.60
N ASP A 91 6.75 11.65 2.11
CA ASP A 91 7.23 12.73 2.99
C ASP A 91 6.27 13.10 4.14
N VAL A 92 5.84 12.11 4.92
CA VAL A 92 4.92 12.32 6.04
C VAL A 92 5.60 13.11 7.15
N ARG A 93 5.11 14.33 7.45
CA ARG A 93 5.71 15.23 8.45
C ARG A 93 4.84 15.50 9.66
N TYR A 94 3.57 15.13 9.63
CA TYR A 94 2.60 15.35 10.71
C TYR A 94 1.57 14.24 10.75
N SER A 95 0.91 14.11 11.88
CA SER A 95 -0.20 13.14 12.03
C SER A 95 -1.45 13.68 11.32
N VAL A 96 -2.10 12.83 10.55
CA VAL A 96 -3.26 13.23 9.72
C VAL A 96 -4.20 12.03 9.48
N ALA A 97 -5.49 12.33 9.35
CA ALA A 97 -6.46 11.43 8.75
C ALA A 97 -6.48 11.65 7.22
N VAL A 98 -6.52 10.58 6.46
CA VAL A 98 -6.47 10.61 4.99
C VAL A 98 -7.72 9.94 4.44
N ALA A 99 -8.49 10.70 3.65
CA ALA A 99 -9.61 10.19 2.90
C ALA A 99 -9.11 9.60 1.56
N VAL A 100 -9.61 8.41 1.21
CA VAL A 100 -9.39 7.79 -0.10
C VAL A 100 -10.60 8.07 -0.98
N THR A 101 -10.35 8.58 -2.17
CA THR A 101 -11.40 8.87 -3.16
C THR A 101 -11.68 7.64 -4.01
N ALA A 102 -12.96 7.42 -4.31
CA ALA A 102 -13.42 6.30 -5.09
C ALA A 102 -14.62 6.67 -5.97
N GLU A 103 -14.73 6.04 -7.12
CA GLU A 103 -15.88 6.11 -7.99
C GLU A 103 -16.68 4.81 -7.88
N LYS A 104 -18.01 4.92 -7.83
CA LYS A 104 -18.92 3.78 -7.86
C LYS A 104 -19.53 3.62 -9.24
N SER A 105 -19.63 2.39 -9.71
CA SER A 105 -20.39 2.04 -10.91
C SER A 105 -21.31 0.85 -10.64
N ASP A 106 -22.53 0.96 -11.11
CA ASP A 106 -23.48 -0.16 -11.13
C ASP A 106 -23.29 -1.06 -12.35
N THR A 107 -22.45 -0.64 -13.31
CA THR A 107 -22.09 -1.42 -14.49
C THR A 107 -20.74 -2.08 -14.26
N VAL A 108 -20.70 -3.39 -14.46
CA VAL A 108 -19.47 -4.18 -14.37
C VAL A 108 -19.21 -4.93 -15.66
N LEU A 109 -17.95 -5.06 -16.03
CA LEU A 109 -17.50 -5.96 -17.07
C LEU A 109 -17.03 -7.27 -16.45
N TYR A 110 -17.41 -8.37 -17.05
CA TYR A 110 -17.00 -9.69 -16.66
C TYR A 110 -15.92 -10.19 -17.62
N TYR A 111 -14.77 -10.53 -17.10
CA TYR A 111 -13.67 -11.10 -17.87
C TYR A 111 -13.43 -12.54 -17.43
N ASN A 112 -13.15 -13.41 -18.38
CA ASN A 112 -12.76 -14.78 -18.14
C ASN A 112 -11.47 -15.07 -18.90
N ASP A 113 -10.48 -15.66 -18.23
CA ASP A 113 -9.23 -16.03 -18.87
C ASP A 113 -9.34 -17.24 -19.80
N ASN A 114 -10.52 -17.88 -19.80
CA ASN A 114 -10.82 -19.10 -20.55
C ASN A 114 -9.85 -20.27 -20.28
N CYS A 115 -9.16 -20.23 -19.14
CA CYS A 115 -8.13 -21.19 -18.72
C CYS A 115 -8.43 -21.83 -17.36
N GLY A 116 -9.64 -21.61 -16.81
CA GLY A 116 -10.06 -22.16 -15.51
C GLY A 116 -9.79 -21.25 -14.31
N GLY A 117 -9.29 -20.03 -14.51
CA GLY A 117 -9.07 -19.04 -13.45
C GLY A 117 -10.34 -18.32 -12.96
N GLY A 118 -11.49 -18.61 -13.60
CA GLY A 118 -12.79 -18.03 -13.22
C GLY A 118 -13.06 -16.67 -13.86
N TRP A 119 -13.99 -15.92 -13.23
CA TRP A 119 -14.41 -14.61 -13.69
C TRP A 119 -13.78 -13.51 -12.85
N VAL A 120 -13.32 -12.46 -13.50
CA VAL A 120 -12.91 -11.20 -12.89
C VAL A 120 -13.91 -10.12 -13.25
N THR A 121 -14.43 -9.41 -12.25
CA THR A 121 -15.34 -8.28 -12.46
C THR A 121 -14.58 -6.97 -12.39
N VAL A 122 -14.84 -6.07 -13.32
CA VAL A 122 -14.27 -4.72 -13.35
C VAL A 122 -15.39 -3.72 -13.42
N PRO A 123 -15.57 -2.83 -12.43
CA PRO A 123 -16.56 -1.77 -12.48
C PRO A 123 -16.23 -0.79 -13.62
N VAL A 124 -17.25 -0.41 -14.39
CA VAL A 124 -17.13 0.60 -15.44
C VAL A 124 -17.41 1.95 -14.82
N THR A 125 -16.39 2.71 -14.53
CA THR A 125 -16.48 4.08 -14.01
C THR A 125 -16.14 5.11 -15.08
N ALA A 126 -16.38 6.38 -14.81
CA ALA A 126 -16.06 7.47 -15.73
C ALA A 126 -14.55 7.51 -16.09
N SER A 127 -13.69 7.08 -15.17
CA SER A 127 -12.25 6.94 -15.40
C SER A 127 -11.86 5.74 -16.27
N HIS A 128 -12.80 4.80 -16.53
CA HIS A 128 -12.56 3.55 -17.24
C HIS A 128 -13.52 3.37 -18.44
N LEU A 129 -13.69 4.42 -19.21
CA LEU A 129 -14.56 4.37 -20.41
C LEU A 129 -13.99 3.55 -21.56
N ARG A 130 -12.72 3.14 -21.49
CA ARG A 130 -12.10 2.27 -22.49
C ARG A 130 -11.99 0.86 -21.94
N LEU A 131 -12.47 -0.11 -22.69
CA LEU A 131 -12.16 -1.52 -22.51
C LEU A 131 -10.63 -1.66 -22.42
N ASN A 132 -10.07 -2.13 -21.35
CA ASN A 132 -8.65 -2.42 -21.14
C ASN A 132 -7.81 -1.41 -20.36
N THR A 133 -8.27 -0.19 -20.09
CA THR A 133 -7.50 0.67 -19.17
C THR A 133 -7.58 0.21 -17.72
N ALA A 134 -8.55 -0.66 -17.41
CA ALA A 134 -8.77 -1.19 -16.07
C ALA A 134 -8.20 -2.59 -15.86
N ILE A 135 -7.79 -3.27 -16.94
CA ILE A 135 -7.27 -4.63 -16.85
C ILE A 135 -5.78 -4.57 -17.04
N ASP A 136 -5.14 -4.55 -15.92
CA ASP A 136 -3.72 -4.72 -15.83
C ASP A 136 -3.35 -6.15 -16.24
N ASP A 137 -2.26 -6.34 -16.97
CA ASP A 137 -1.68 -7.64 -17.32
C ASP A 137 -1.50 -8.53 -16.07
N ALA A 138 -1.41 -7.90 -14.88
CA ALA A 138 -1.32 -8.61 -13.60
C ALA A 138 -2.58 -9.38 -13.21
N LEU A 139 -3.77 -9.06 -13.75
CA LEU A 139 -5.01 -9.79 -13.44
C LEU A 139 -5.11 -11.12 -14.18
N PHE A 140 -4.45 -11.24 -15.35
CA PHE A 140 -4.50 -12.41 -16.20
C PHE A 140 -3.08 -12.83 -16.58
N THR A 141 -2.39 -13.48 -15.66
CA THR A 141 -1.04 -14.00 -15.90
C THR A 141 -1.08 -15.51 -16.09
N ARG A 142 -0.46 -15.97 -17.17
CA ARG A 142 -0.23 -17.40 -17.42
C ARG A 142 1.24 -17.60 -17.79
N PRO A 143 2.02 -18.41 -17.06
CA PRO A 143 3.41 -18.66 -17.37
C PRO A 143 3.61 -19.12 -18.81
N GLY A 144 4.49 -18.43 -19.56
CA GLY A 144 4.79 -18.73 -20.95
C GLY A 144 3.80 -18.18 -21.98
N TYR A 145 2.81 -17.39 -21.56
CA TYR A 145 1.84 -16.75 -22.44
C TYR A 145 1.81 -15.24 -22.25
N THR A 146 1.50 -14.53 -23.32
CA THR A 146 1.27 -13.07 -23.29
C THR A 146 -0.18 -12.81 -23.68
N LEU A 147 -0.88 -11.99 -22.90
CA LEU A 147 -2.22 -11.54 -23.23
C LEU A 147 -2.13 -10.58 -24.44
N THR A 148 -2.83 -10.88 -25.53
CA THR A 148 -2.80 -10.07 -26.76
C THR A 148 -4.11 -9.34 -27.02
N GLY A 149 -5.19 -9.73 -26.35
CA GLY A 149 -6.51 -9.15 -26.54
C GLY A 149 -7.61 -10.02 -25.95
N TRP A 150 -8.81 -9.65 -26.22
CA TRP A 150 -10.04 -10.28 -25.75
C TRP A 150 -10.90 -10.75 -26.92
N ASN A 151 -11.83 -11.65 -26.64
CA ASN A 151 -12.88 -12.05 -27.58
C ASN A 151 -14.23 -12.11 -26.84
N THR A 152 -15.31 -11.72 -27.51
CA THR A 152 -16.64 -11.75 -26.91
C THR A 152 -17.24 -13.17 -26.80
N ALA A 153 -16.58 -14.17 -27.40
CA ALA A 153 -16.94 -15.58 -27.29
C ALA A 153 -15.75 -16.42 -26.81
N PRO A 154 -15.94 -17.40 -25.91
CA PRO A 154 -14.85 -18.19 -25.35
C PRO A 154 -14.13 -19.10 -26.35
N ASP A 155 -14.78 -19.46 -27.45
CA ASP A 155 -14.22 -20.26 -28.53
C ASP A 155 -13.47 -19.44 -29.61
N GLY A 156 -13.39 -18.11 -29.40
CA GLY A 156 -12.74 -17.19 -30.34
C GLY A 156 -13.59 -16.79 -31.55
N SER A 157 -14.81 -17.27 -31.66
CA SER A 157 -15.72 -16.97 -32.82
C SER A 157 -16.37 -15.60 -32.72
N GLY A 158 -16.30 -14.93 -31.59
CA GLY A 158 -16.86 -13.61 -31.35
C GLY A 158 -16.01 -12.47 -31.90
N GLN A 159 -16.35 -11.25 -31.47
CA GLN A 159 -15.60 -10.06 -31.84
C GLN A 159 -14.27 -10.00 -31.06
N ALA A 160 -13.17 -9.85 -31.79
CA ALA A 160 -11.88 -9.59 -31.19
C ALA A 160 -11.78 -8.14 -30.74
N VAL A 161 -11.24 -7.93 -29.52
CA VAL A 161 -11.02 -6.61 -28.91
C VAL A 161 -9.55 -6.51 -28.50
N GLY A 162 -8.83 -5.56 -29.06
CA GLY A 162 -7.41 -5.34 -28.75
C GLY A 162 -7.20 -4.78 -27.35
N LEU A 163 -5.99 -4.94 -26.79
CA LEU A 163 -5.61 -4.27 -25.57
C LEU A 163 -5.51 -2.75 -25.80
N GLY A 164 -6.15 -1.93 -24.95
CA GLY A 164 -6.12 -0.48 -25.05
C GLY A 164 -7.12 0.16 -26.06
N SER A 165 -8.07 -0.63 -26.59
CA SER A 165 -9.11 -0.11 -27.49
C SER A 165 -10.32 0.47 -26.77
#